data_266be0f2f760754782df0706090db9a9
#
_entry.id   266be0f2f760754782df0706090db9a9
#
_cell.length_a   1.000
_cell.length_b   1.000
_cell.length_c   1.000
_cell.angle_alpha   90.00
_cell.angle_beta   90.00
_cell.angle_gamma   90.00
#
_symmetry.space_group_name_H-M   'P 1'
#
loop_
_entity.id
_entity.type
_entity.pdbx_description
1 polymer ?
#
loop_
_entity_poly.entity_id
_entity_poly.type
_entity_poly.pdbx_seq_one_letter_code
_entity_poly.pdbx_strand_id
1 'polypeptide(L)'
;MPTLTPDLRKALLALPQKEKDQLLSRLVAQDAVLMEQLSFRLLEGEDALEDRRLRLRTQVDDPVRGYHQTPNDLLVVVRQLQARLAYHTRITGDAFGEVELTLRLLLNVLRHQPEAVSRLHGPTQPLLQHLARRTHEALKQAAKLHEDYAVELAPAANELLKLLYASAAAPLARELGVPLQW
;
A
#
# COMPACT_ATOMS: atom_id res chain seq x y z
N MET A 1 -13.42 -9.77 14.62
CA MET A 1 -14.70 -9.11 14.33
C MET A 1 -15.79 -9.73 15.17
N PRO A 2 -16.72 -8.95 15.72
CA PRO A 2 -17.88 -9.53 16.40
C PRO A 2 -18.69 -10.36 15.41
N THR A 3 -18.99 -11.60 15.76
CA THR A 3 -19.81 -12.51 14.97
C THR A 3 -21.26 -12.39 15.40
N LEU A 4 -22.18 -12.37 14.45
CA LEU A 4 -23.62 -12.38 14.74
C LEU A 4 -23.99 -13.71 15.42
N THR A 5 -24.77 -13.63 16.48
CA THR A 5 -25.37 -14.84 17.07
C THR A 5 -26.32 -15.51 16.06
N PRO A 6 -26.47 -16.84 16.10
CA PRO A 6 -27.37 -17.57 15.20
C PRO A 6 -28.80 -17.02 15.21
N ASP A 7 -29.31 -16.68 16.39
CA ASP A 7 -30.68 -16.14 16.55
C ASP A 7 -30.83 -14.75 15.91
N LEU A 8 -29.86 -13.86 16.12
CA LEU A 8 -29.87 -12.54 15.50
C LEU A 8 -29.78 -12.64 13.96
N ARG A 9 -28.92 -13.55 13.46
CA ARG A 9 -28.83 -13.82 12.03
C ARG A 9 -30.15 -14.30 11.45
N LYS A 10 -30.81 -15.23 12.13
CA LYS A 10 -32.13 -15.75 11.72
C LYS A 10 -33.20 -14.65 11.71
N ALA A 11 -33.24 -13.82 12.75
CA ALA A 11 -34.15 -12.69 12.85
C ALA A 11 -33.94 -11.68 11.71
N LEU A 12 -32.68 -11.30 11.42
CA LEU A 12 -32.35 -10.40 10.31
C LEU A 12 -32.79 -10.95 8.95
N LEU A 13 -32.56 -12.25 8.73
CA LEU A 13 -32.97 -12.89 7.46
C LEU A 13 -34.48 -13.01 7.32
N ALA A 14 -35.24 -12.99 8.42
CA ALA A 14 -36.70 -13.04 8.42
C ALA A 14 -37.37 -11.67 8.22
N LEU A 15 -36.63 -10.56 8.29
CA LEU A 15 -37.20 -9.21 8.05
C LEU A 15 -37.85 -9.09 6.66
N PRO A 16 -38.90 -8.30 6.49
CA PRO A 16 -39.40 -7.92 5.18
C PRO A 16 -38.37 -7.22 4.33
N GLN A 17 -38.41 -7.41 2.97
CA GLN A 17 -37.44 -6.83 2.06
C GLN A 17 -37.24 -5.33 2.27
N LYS A 18 -38.31 -4.58 2.36
CA LYS A 18 -38.29 -3.11 2.59
C LYS A 18 -37.50 -2.73 3.85
N GLU A 19 -37.64 -3.48 4.93
CA GLU A 19 -36.93 -3.22 6.19
C GLU A 19 -35.43 -3.56 6.03
N LYS A 20 -35.08 -4.65 5.32
CA LYS A 20 -33.70 -4.99 4.96
C LYS A 20 -33.04 -3.89 4.14
N ASP A 21 -33.74 -3.36 3.12
CA ASP A 21 -33.21 -2.30 2.25
C ASP A 21 -32.96 -1.01 3.02
N GLN A 22 -33.88 -0.64 3.91
CA GLN A 22 -33.72 0.52 4.78
C GLN A 22 -32.55 0.34 5.77
N LEU A 23 -32.45 -0.84 6.39
CA LEU A 23 -31.35 -1.16 7.30
C LEU A 23 -30.01 -1.12 6.58
N LEU A 24 -29.91 -1.74 5.40
CA LEU A 24 -28.70 -1.74 4.57
C LEU A 24 -28.31 -0.31 4.20
N SER A 25 -29.21 0.48 3.66
CA SER A 25 -28.95 1.87 3.27
C SER A 25 -28.46 2.72 4.45
N ARG A 26 -29.07 2.54 5.63
CA ARG A 26 -28.63 3.24 6.85
C ARG A 26 -27.24 2.80 7.31
N LEU A 27 -26.93 1.50 7.27
CA LEU A 27 -25.62 0.98 7.66
C LEU A 27 -24.51 1.46 6.71
N VAL A 28 -24.77 1.45 5.40
CA VAL A 28 -23.84 1.96 4.39
C VAL A 28 -23.58 3.46 4.58
N ALA A 29 -24.62 4.25 4.85
CA ALA A 29 -24.49 5.69 5.08
C ALA A 29 -23.67 6.04 6.34
N GLN A 30 -23.54 5.13 7.31
CA GLN A 30 -22.77 5.33 8.52
C GLN A 30 -21.27 4.96 8.38
N ASP A 31 -20.89 4.24 7.33
CA ASP A 31 -19.51 3.81 7.10
C ASP A 31 -19.03 4.31 5.73
N ALA A 32 -18.21 5.38 5.76
CA ALA A 32 -17.67 6.00 4.55
C ALA A 32 -16.81 5.03 3.72
N VAL A 33 -16.09 4.11 4.37
CA VAL A 33 -15.28 3.10 3.68
C VAL A 33 -16.17 2.10 2.96
N LEU A 34 -17.19 1.59 3.64
CA LEU A 34 -18.16 0.67 3.04
C LEU A 34 -18.91 1.34 1.88
N MET A 35 -19.28 2.61 2.03
CA MET A 35 -19.92 3.39 0.96
C MET A 35 -19.02 3.49 -0.28
N GLU A 36 -17.73 3.80 -0.10
CA GLU A 36 -16.78 3.89 -1.22
C GLU A 36 -16.50 2.51 -1.84
N GLN A 37 -16.40 1.44 -1.03
CA GLN A 37 -16.27 0.07 -1.53
C GLN A 37 -17.46 -0.34 -2.41
N LEU A 38 -18.67 0.00 -1.98
CA LEU A 38 -19.88 -0.30 -2.76
C LEU A 38 -19.97 0.59 -4.01
N SER A 39 -19.59 1.86 -3.93
CA SER A 39 -19.52 2.75 -5.09
C SER A 39 -18.54 2.20 -6.14
N PHE A 40 -17.34 1.81 -5.73
CA PHE A 40 -16.36 1.18 -6.62
C PHE A 40 -16.93 -0.10 -7.26
N ARG A 41 -17.52 -0.98 -6.46
CA ARG A 41 -17.98 -2.29 -6.92
C ARG A 41 -19.24 -2.25 -7.79
N LEU A 42 -20.15 -1.31 -7.53
CA LEU A 42 -21.49 -1.30 -8.14
C LEU A 42 -21.69 -0.21 -9.20
N LEU A 43 -20.93 0.88 -9.13
CA LEU A 43 -21.14 2.06 -9.97
C LEU A 43 -19.97 2.36 -10.90
N GLU A 44 -18.73 2.00 -10.53
CA GLU A 44 -17.56 2.25 -11.36
C GLU A 44 -17.44 1.15 -12.45
N GLY A 45 -16.95 1.56 -13.63
CA GLY A 45 -16.82 0.66 -14.80
C GLY A 45 -15.60 -0.26 -14.71
N GLU A 46 -15.43 -1.09 -15.74
CA GLU A 46 -14.35 -2.09 -15.81
C GLU A 46 -12.94 -1.49 -15.76
N ASP A 47 -12.74 -0.29 -16.33
CA ASP A 47 -11.46 0.40 -16.35
C ASP A 47 -11.13 1.18 -15.06
N ALA A 48 -12.07 1.28 -14.13
CA ALA A 48 -11.94 2.11 -12.93
C ALA A 48 -10.73 1.77 -12.06
N LEU A 49 -10.37 0.50 -11.99
CA LEU A 49 -9.21 0.04 -11.23
C LEU A 49 -7.90 0.60 -11.83
N GLU A 50 -7.74 0.51 -13.15
CA GLU A 50 -6.53 1.00 -13.81
C GLU A 50 -6.46 2.54 -13.79
N ASP A 51 -7.58 3.22 -13.94
CA ASP A 51 -7.67 4.68 -13.77
C ASP A 51 -7.25 5.12 -12.36
N ARG A 52 -7.66 4.37 -11.33
CA ARG A 52 -7.26 4.62 -9.95
C ARG A 52 -5.77 4.37 -9.75
N ARG A 53 -5.20 3.29 -10.32
CA ARG A 53 -3.76 3.01 -10.29
C ARG A 53 -2.96 4.11 -10.99
N LEU A 54 -3.39 4.55 -12.16
CA LEU A 54 -2.69 5.61 -12.91
C LEU A 54 -2.63 6.92 -12.11
N ARG A 55 -3.73 7.31 -11.49
CA ARG A 55 -3.77 8.48 -10.60
C ARG A 55 -2.83 8.32 -9.40
N LEU A 56 -2.79 7.14 -8.80
CA LEU A 56 -1.90 6.87 -7.67
C LEU A 56 -0.43 6.85 -8.08
N ARG A 57 -0.06 6.36 -9.28
CA ARG A 57 1.31 6.43 -9.82
C ARG A 57 1.80 7.88 -9.84
N THR A 58 1.02 8.80 -10.38
CA THR A 58 1.36 10.24 -10.39
C THR A 58 1.49 10.79 -8.96
N GLN A 59 0.54 10.47 -8.08
CA GLN A 59 0.56 10.92 -6.69
C GLN A 59 1.74 10.37 -5.87
N VAL A 60 2.26 9.21 -6.23
CA VAL A 60 3.44 8.59 -5.59
C VAL A 60 4.73 9.20 -6.10
N ASP A 61 4.81 9.53 -7.38
CA ASP A 61 6.04 10.00 -8.02
C ASP A 61 6.39 11.45 -7.62
N ASP A 62 5.44 12.35 -7.75
CA ASP A 62 5.71 13.78 -7.65
C ASP A 62 6.18 14.25 -6.26
N PRO A 63 5.52 13.84 -5.13
CA PRO A 63 5.94 14.30 -3.82
C PRO A 63 7.33 13.83 -3.42
N VAL A 64 7.75 12.63 -3.86
CA VAL A 64 9.07 12.06 -3.51
C VAL A 64 10.20 12.72 -4.30
N ARG A 65 9.92 13.24 -5.52
CA ARG A 65 10.90 13.97 -6.33
C ARG A 65 11.16 15.39 -5.83
N GLY A 66 10.25 15.92 -5.02
CA GLY A 66 10.35 17.26 -4.46
C GLY A 66 11.52 17.43 -3.49
N TYR A 67 11.82 18.67 -3.13
CA TYR A 67 12.79 19.00 -2.10
C TYR A 67 12.21 18.71 -0.71
N HIS A 68 13.00 18.03 0.12
CA HIS A 68 12.70 17.78 1.53
C HIS A 68 13.78 18.37 2.42
N GLN A 69 13.38 19.19 3.37
CA GLN A 69 14.33 19.91 4.22
C GLN A 69 15.09 18.95 5.14
N THR A 70 14.44 17.89 5.59
CA THR A 70 15.03 16.87 6.47
C THR A 70 14.64 15.45 6.03
N PRO A 71 15.43 14.42 6.39
CA PRO A 71 15.04 13.03 6.19
C PRO A 71 13.71 12.65 6.88
N ASN A 72 13.39 13.33 7.97
CA ASN A 72 12.12 13.11 8.67
C ASN A 72 10.93 13.67 7.88
N ASP A 73 11.06 14.80 7.21
CA ASP A 73 10.00 15.33 6.34
C ASP A 73 9.71 14.37 5.19
N LEU A 74 10.76 13.83 4.57
CA LEU A 74 10.63 12.79 3.57
C LEU A 74 9.92 11.53 4.13
N LEU A 75 10.29 11.10 5.34
CA LEU A 75 9.65 9.96 5.99
C LEU A 75 8.16 10.19 6.23
N VAL A 76 7.76 11.40 6.63
CA VAL A 76 6.35 11.77 6.79
C VAL A 76 5.61 11.64 5.46
N VAL A 77 6.17 12.18 4.37
CA VAL A 77 5.60 12.06 3.02
C VAL A 77 5.45 10.59 2.61
N VAL A 78 6.51 9.79 2.76
CA VAL A 78 6.49 8.36 2.43
C VAL A 78 5.39 7.62 3.20
N ARG A 79 5.24 7.88 4.51
CA ARG A 79 4.18 7.26 5.32
C ARG A 79 2.77 7.68 4.89
N GLN A 80 2.58 8.95 4.54
CA GLN A 80 1.30 9.44 4.04
C GLN A 80 0.92 8.77 2.71
N LEU A 81 1.88 8.63 1.79
CA LEU A 81 1.67 7.93 0.53
C LEU A 81 1.33 6.46 0.76
N GLN A 82 2.03 5.77 1.64
CA GLN A 82 1.71 4.38 2.00
C GLN A 82 0.32 4.23 2.61
N ALA A 83 -0.12 5.18 3.44
CA ALA A 83 -1.47 5.17 3.99
C ALA A 83 -2.53 5.31 2.87
N ARG A 84 -2.25 6.11 1.83
CA ARG A 84 -3.12 6.23 0.65
C ARG A 84 -3.17 4.93 -0.16
N LEU A 85 -2.03 4.26 -0.35
CA LEU A 85 -1.98 2.96 -1.03
C LEU A 85 -2.80 1.90 -0.26
N ALA A 86 -2.59 1.80 1.04
CA ALA A 86 -3.36 0.90 1.89
C ALA A 86 -4.86 1.20 1.89
N TYR A 87 -5.23 2.49 1.85
CA TYR A 87 -6.63 2.90 1.72
C TYR A 87 -7.21 2.47 0.37
N HIS A 88 -6.49 2.69 -0.73
CA HIS A 88 -6.90 2.23 -2.06
C HIS A 88 -7.16 0.72 -2.07
N THR A 89 -6.22 -0.07 -1.56
CA THR A 89 -6.37 -1.53 -1.46
C THR A 89 -7.56 -1.94 -0.60
N ARG A 90 -7.81 -1.21 0.48
CA ARG A 90 -8.99 -1.43 1.33
C ARG A 90 -10.29 -1.21 0.58
N ILE A 91 -10.33 -0.24 -0.36
CA ILE A 91 -11.52 0.06 -1.18
C ILE A 91 -11.70 -0.94 -2.30
N THR A 92 -10.64 -1.24 -3.03
CA THR A 92 -10.69 -1.97 -4.31
C THR A 92 -10.39 -3.47 -4.18
N GLY A 93 -9.68 -3.87 -3.11
CA GLY A 93 -9.13 -5.22 -2.98
C GLY A 93 -7.89 -5.48 -3.83
N ASP A 94 -7.28 -4.44 -4.43
CA ASP A 94 -6.17 -4.53 -5.36
C ASP A 94 -4.83 -4.84 -4.67
N ALA A 95 -4.62 -6.10 -4.36
CA ALA A 95 -3.38 -6.55 -3.72
C ALA A 95 -2.14 -6.42 -4.62
N PHE A 96 -2.29 -6.64 -5.94
CA PHE A 96 -1.20 -6.45 -6.90
C PHE A 96 -0.79 -4.98 -6.98
N GLY A 97 -1.74 -4.07 -7.19
CA GLY A 97 -1.47 -2.64 -7.26
C GLY A 97 -0.86 -2.08 -5.97
N GLU A 98 -1.23 -2.59 -4.79
CA GLU A 98 -0.58 -2.21 -3.53
C GLU A 98 0.92 -2.53 -3.55
N VAL A 99 1.29 -3.74 -3.98
CA VAL A 99 2.69 -4.15 -4.05
C VAL A 99 3.43 -3.36 -5.12
N GLU A 100 2.90 -3.27 -6.34
CA GLU A 100 3.50 -2.53 -7.46
C GLU A 100 3.79 -1.07 -7.06
N LEU A 101 2.79 -0.37 -6.53
CA LEU A 101 2.92 1.03 -6.14
C LEU A 101 3.82 1.22 -4.91
N THR A 102 3.86 0.24 -4.00
CA THR A 102 4.81 0.27 -2.86
C THR A 102 6.25 0.12 -3.36
N LEU A 103 6.54 -0.83 -4.26
CA LEU A 103 7.86 -0.97 -4.87
C LEU A 103 8.26 0.30 -5.61
N ARG A 104 7.35 0.89 -6.39
CA ARG A 104 7.55 2.16 -7.10
C ARG A 104 7.89 3.31 -6.15
N LEU A 105 7.14 3.47 -5.06
CA LEU A 105 7.39 4.48 -4.04
C LEU A 105 8.80 4.35 -3.44
N LEU A 106 9.17 3.14 -3.02
CA LEU A 106 10.48 2.88 -2.41
C LEU A 106 11.63 3.08 -3.40
N LEU A 107 11.46 2.66 -4.66
CA LEU A 107 12.40 2.93 -5.75
C LEU A 107 12.61 4.43 -5.96
N ASN A 108 11.52 5.20 -5.99
CA ASN A 108 11.59 6.65 -6.19
C ASN A 108 12.35 7.34 -5.04
N VAL A 109 12.15 6.91 -3.80
CA VAL A 109 12.92 7.44 -2.66
C VAL A 109 14.42 7.18 -2.86
N LEU A 110 14.81 5.95 -3.18
CA LEU A 110 16.23 5.60 -3.34
C LEU A 110 16.87 6.29 -4.55
N ARG A 111 16.12 6.53 -5.63
CA ARG A 111 16.62 7.17 -6.85
C ARG A 111 16.73 8.69 -6.73
N HIS A 112 15.72 9.32 -6.13
CA HIS A 112 15.58 10.79 -6.17
C HIS A 112 16.03 11.48 -4.89
N GLN A 113 16.31 10.73 -3.81
CA GLN A 113 16.74 11.27 -2.52
C GLN A 113 18.09 10.66 -2.06
N PRO A 114 19.14 10.68 -2.91
CA PRO A 114 20.41 10.01 -2.61
C PRO A 114 21.07 10.55 -1.35
N GLU A 115 20.96 11.84 -1.06
CA GLU A 115 21.55 12.45 0.14
C GLU A 115 20.89 11.91 1.42
N ALA A 116 19.57 11.76 1.42
CA ALA A 116 18.82 11.26 2.58
C ALA A 116 19.10 9.78 2.90
N VAL A 117 19.63 9.01 1.92
CA VAL A 117 19.89 7.58 2.08
C VAL A 117 21.40 7.21 2.02
N SER A 118 22.31 8.21 1.92
CA SER A 118 23.75 7.98 1.75
C SER A 118 24.48 7.59 3.01
N ARG A 119 24.02 8.02 4.19
CA ARG A 119 24.70 7.82 5.47
C ARG A 119 23.72 7.40 6.56
N LEU A 120 24.12 6.40 7.36
CA LEU A 120 23.38 5.98 8.55
C LEU A 120 23.85 6.81 9.75
N HIS A 121 22.99 7.70 10.21
CA HIS A 121 23.20 8.52 11.42
C HIS A 121 21.84 8.87 12.05
N GLY A 122 21.85 9.46 13.26
CA GLY A 122 20.62 9.69 14.01
C GLY A 122 19.43 10.24 13.20
N PRO A 123 19.58 11.35 12.46
CA PRO A 123 18.48 11.93 11.66
C PRO A 123 17.99 11.07 10.49
N THR A 124 18.84 10.24 9.86
CA THR A 124 18.45 9.40 8.71
C THR A 124 17.99 8.02 9.14
N GLN A 125 18.36 7.55 10.33
CA GLN A 125 18.06 6.20 10.81
C GLN A 125 16.56 5.82 10.72
N PRO A 126 15.60 6.66 11.14
CA PRO A 126 14.18 6.30 11.05
C PRO A 126 13.69 6.08 9.62
N LEU A 127 14.19 6.88 8.65
CA LEU A 127 13.88 6.72 7.24
C LEU A 127 14.45 5.41 6.70
N LEU A 128 15.74 5.14 6.95
CA LEU A 128 16.42 3.94 6.47
C LEU A 128 15.81 2.65 7.04
N GLN A 129 15.47 2.65 8.34
CA GLN A 129 14.74 1.55 8.96
C GLN A 129 13.37 1.33 8.31
N HIS A 130 12.67 2.42 8.04
CA HIS A 130 11.36 2.36 7.40
C HIS A 130 11.46 1.77 5.98
N LEU A 131 12.44 2.22 5.17
CA LEU A 131 12.67 1.70 3.82
C LEU A 131 13.00 0.20 3.83
N ALA A 132 13.93 -0.24 4.69
CA ALA A 132 14.31 -1.65 4.81
C ALA A 132 13.11 -2.52 5.24
N ARG A 133 12.37 -2.10 6.25
CA ARG A 133 11.18 -2.83 6.74
C ARG A 133 10.10 -2.91 5.66
N ARG A 134 9.78 -1.79 5.01
CA ARG A 134 8.73 -1.78 3.99
C ARG A 134 9.11 -2.57 2.74
N THR A 135 10.38 -2.58 2.36
CA THR A 135 10.86 -3.48 1.29
C THR A 135 10.64 -4.95 1.68
N HIS A 136 11.04 -5.35 2.89
CA HIS A 136 10.81 -6.72 3.36
C HIS A 136 9.33 -7.11 3.36
N GLU A 137 8.45 -6.23 3.85
CA GLU A 137 7.00 -6.44 3.87
C GLU A 137 6.42 -6.54 2.44
N ALA A 138 6.83 -5.66 1.53
CA ALA A 138 6.36 -5.66 0.14
C ALA A 138 6.76 -6.96 -0.59
N LEU A 139 8.00 -7.44 -0.42
CA LEU A 139 8.45 -8.70 -1.01
C LEU A 139 7.68 -9.90 -0.43
N LYS A 140 7.39 -9.90 0.87
CA LYS A 140 6.53 -10.93 1.49
C LYS A 140 5.10 -10.91 0.97
N GLN A 141 4.57 -9.75 0.64
CA GLN A 141 3.25 -9.62 0.03
C GLN A 141 3.30 -10.09 -1.43
N ALA A 142 4.33 -9.67 -2.19
CA ALA A 142 4.55 -10.13 -3.57
C ALA A 142 4.60 -11.66 -3.68
N ALA A 143 5.29 -12.33 -2.75
CA ALA A 143 5.40 -13.79 -2.72
C ALA A 143 4.07 -14.52 -2.44
N LYS A 144 3.01 -13.81 -2.03
CA LYS A 144 1.66 -14.38 -1.82
C LYS A 144 0.74 -14.18 -3.02
N LEU A 145 1.16 -13.39 -3.99
CA LEU A 145 0.41 -13.16 -5.23
C LEU A 145 0.56 -14.36 -6.17
N HIS A 146 -0.29 -14.41 -7.19
CA HIS A 146 -0.16 -15.40 -8.25
C HIS A 146 1.20 -15.28 -8.95
N GLU A 147 1.75 -16.40 -9.43
CA GLU A 147 3.08 -16.47 -10.05
C GLU A 147 3.27 -15.49 -11.22
N ASP A 148 2.24 -15.25 -12.03
CA ASP A 148 2.30 -14.28 -13.12
C ASP A 148 2.63 -12.87 -12.64
N TYR A 149 2.02 -12.45 -11.52
CA TYR A 149 2.33 -11.17 -10.90
C TYR A 149 3.74 -11.13 -10.31
N ALA A 150 4.23 -12.26 -9.82
CA ALA A 150 5.60 -12.37 -9.34
C ALA A 150 6.61 -12.08 -10.47
N VAL A 151 6.36 -12.63 -11.66
CA VAL A 151 7.20 -12.37 -12.85
C VAL A 151 7.15 -10.89 -13.25
N GLU A 152 5.98 -10.28 -13.24
CA GLU A 152 5.81 -8.86 -13.59
C GLU A 152 6.51 -7.92 -12.59
N LEU A 153 6.48 -8.25 -11.30
CA LEU A 153 7.09 -7.45 -10.24
C LEU A 153 8.62 -7.64 -10.13
N ALA A 154 9.16 -8.75 -10.62
CA ALA A 154 10.56 -9.13 -10.45
C ALA A 154 11.57 -8.05 -10.89
N PRO A 155 11.41 -7.36 -12.04
CA PRO A 155 12.34 -6.31 -12.45
C PRO A 155 12.40 -5.16 -11.44
N ALA A 156 11.25 -4.67 -10.98
CA ALA A 156 11.16 -3.58 -10.01
C ALA A 156 11.67 -4.00 -8.62
N ALA A 157 11.35 -5.22 -8.19
CA ALA A 157 11.82 -5.78 -6.93
C ALA A 157 13.36 -5.92 -6.91
N ASN A 158 13.96 -6.48 -7.96
CA ASN A 158 15.40 -6.64 -8.04
C ASN A 158 16.14 -5.30 -8.14
N GLU A 159 15.59 -4.32 -8.85
CA GLU A 159 16.17 -2.98 -8.88
C GLU A 159 16.09 -2.29 -7.51
N LEU A 160 14.95 -2.42 -6.82
CA LEU A 160 14.81 -1.93 -5.45
C LEU A 160 15.85 -2.53 -4.52
N LEU A 161 16.04 -3.85 -4.57
CA LEU A 161 17.04 -4.55 -3.77
C LEU A 161 18.47 -4.06 -4.07
N LYS A 162 18.80 -3.90 -5.35
CA LYS A 162 20.10 -3.36 -5.76
C LYS A 162 20.35 -1.97 -5.16
N LEU A 163 19.39 -1.06 -5.24
CA LEU A 163 19.53 0.29 -4.71
C LEU A 163 19.51 0.31 -3.18
N LEU A 164 18.68 -0.51 -2.54
CA LEU A 164 18.63 -0.62 -1.09
C LEU A 164 19.99 -1.09 -0.53
N TYR A 165 20.60 -2.10 -1.13
CA TYR A 165 21.91 -2.61 -0.71
C TYR A 165 23.08 -1.70 -1.11
N ALA A 166 22.90 -0.80 -2.07
CA ALA A 166 23.85 0.26 -2.39
C ALA A 166 23.72 1.49 -1.45
N SER A 167 22.66 1.58 -0.68
CA SER A 167 22.40 2.68 0.25
C SER A 167 22.87 2.38 1.68
N ALA A 168 22.79 3.38 2.55
CA ALA A 168 23.08 3.21 3.98
C ALA A 168 22.03 2.35 4.74
N ALA A 169 20.96 1.92 4.08
CA ALA A 169 19.99 0.96 4.63
C ALA A 169 20.49 -0.51 4.57
N ALA A 170 21.59 -0.81 3.87
CA ALA A 170 22.09 -2.17 3.68
C ALA A 170 22.28 -2.98 4.99
N PRO A 171 22.88 -2.45 6.07
CA PRO A 171 22.98 -3.19 7.33
C PRO A 171 21.60 -3.54 7.90
N LEU A 172 20.67 -2.59 7.89
CA LEU A 172 19.31 -2.77 8.40
C LEU A 172 18.50 -3.79 7.57
N ALA A 173 18.71 -3.79 6.25
CA ALA A 173 18.12 -4.78 5.35
C ALA A 173 18.62 -6.21 5.66
N ARG A 174 19.93 -6.38 5.95
CA ARG A 174 20.51 -7.67 6.36
C ARG A 174 19.94 -8.17 7.68
N GLU A 175 19.83 -7.29 8.67
CA GLU A 175 19.23 -7.61 9.98
C GLU A 175 17.79 -8.11 9.86
N LEU A 176 17.03 -7.54 8.94
CA LEU A 176 15.65 -7.95 8.66
C LEU A 176 15.54 -9.18 7.75
N GLY A 177 16.64 -9.72 7.25
CA GLY A 177 16.65 -10.87 6.33
C GLY A 177 16.06 -10.52 4.95
N VAL A 178 16.21 -9.27 4.49
CA VAL A 178 15.83 -8.90 3.12
C VAL A 178 16.76 -9.63 2.15
N PRO A 179 16.22 -10.33 1.12
CA PRO A 179 17.07 -11.07 0.17
C PRO A 179 17.89 -10.11 -0.70
N LEU A 180 19.00 -10.62 -1.27
CA LEU A 180 19.80 -9.85 -2.22
C LEU A 180 19.18 -9.84 -3.63
N GLN A 181 18.37 -10.83 -3.93
CA GLN A 181 17.67 -11.00 -5.20
C GLN A 181 16.30 -11.64 -4.94
N TRP A 182 15.35 -11.29 -5.77
CA TRP A 182 13.97 -11.78 -5.69
C TRP A 182 13.58 -12.51 -6.96
#